data_5bd74710bad3002135cf9fea56093170
#
_entry.id   5bd74710bad3002135cf9fea56093170
#
_cell.length_a   1.000
_cell.length_b   1.000
_cell.length_c   1.000
_cell.angle_alpha   90.00
_cell.angle_beta   90.00
_cell.angle_gamma   90.00
#
_symmetry.space_group_name_H-M   'P 1'
#
loop_
_entity.id
_entity.type
_entity.pdbx_description
1 polymer ?
#
loop_
_entity_poly.entity_id
_entity_poly.type
_entity_poly.pdbx_seq_one_letter_code
_entity_poly.pdbx_strand_id
1 'polypeptide(L)'
;YFHKVHAAVAGIFAEDIPPLLPGIPLAALMLYEFSLGLYVAKGNPKNISGIRDLTRSDVILANREKGSTSRIYLDKKLKELQISSASISGYQKEFVSDVSTSAFIINKNGDTAIGEKAVVLKTNRLEFVPLLTVPMYLVMETASLDSPGFQALIDIARSEEFRMSLHSQNCYDTTYTGELIYL
;
A
#
# COMPACT_ATOMS: atom_id res chain seq x y z
N TYR A 1 -25.30 19.60 -4.27
CA TYR A 1 -24.28 19.47 -5.34
C TYR A 1 -23.48 18.22 -5.03
N PHE A 2 -23.69 17.11 -5.78
CA PHE A 2 -22.80 15.96 -5.72
C PHE A 2 -21.57 16.31 -6.56
N HIS A 3 -20.43 16.49 -5.92
CA HIS A 3 -19.16 16.59 -6.64
C HIS A 3 -18.84 15.19 -7.17
N LYS A 4 -18.85 15.05 -8.48
CA LYS A 4 -18.39 13.83 -9.15
C LYS A 4 -16.88 13.71 -8.92
N VAL A 5 -16.45 12.61 -8.31
CA VAL A 5 -15.01 12.31 -8.16
C VAL A 5 -14.54 11.74 -9.49
N HIS A 6 -13.62 12.45 -10.17
CA HIS A 6 -13.10 12.05 -11.47
C HIS A 6 -11.76 11.33 -11.40
N ALA A 7 -11.12 11.29 -10.23
CA ALA A 7 -9.86 10.61 -10.01
C ALA A 7 -9.66 10.18 -8.56
N ALA A 8 -8.83 9.17 -8.36
CA ALA A 8 -8.40 8.70 -7.05
C ALA A 8 -6.94 8.24 -7.08
N VAL A 9 -6.23 8.37 -5.96
CA VAL A 9 -4.91 7.78 -5.79
C VAL A 9 -5.07 6.40 -5.14
N ALA A 10 -4.47 5.38 -5.72
CA ALA A 10 -4.60 4.00 -5.27
C ALA A 10 -3.26 3.24 -5.35
N GLY A 11 -2.89 2.62 -4.24
CA GLY A 11 -1.81 1.62 -4.19
C GLY A 11 -2.39 0.24 -4.49
N ILE A 12 -2.46 -0.13 -5.77
CA ILE A 12 -3.15 -1.34 -6.25
C ILE A 12 -2.56 -1.76 -7.61
N PHE A 13 -2.60 -3.05 -7.93
CA PHE A 13 -2.20 -3.52 -9.25
C PHE A 13 -3.21 -3.12 -10.33
N ALA A 14 -2.71 -2.83 -11.52
CA ALA A 14 -3.52 -2.33 -12.63
C ALA A 14 -4.69 -3.25 -12.99
N GLU A 15 -4.47 -4.56 -12.95
CA GLU A 15 -5.48 -5.58 -13.23
C GLU A 15 -6.61 -5.65 -12.18
N ASP A 16 -6.36 -5.16 -10.97
CA ASP A 16 -7.35 -5.15 -9.89
C ASP A 16 -8.23 -3.87 -9.91
N ILE A 17 -7.92 -2.87 -10.77
CA ILE A 17 -8.65 -1.59 -10.83
C ILE A 17 -10.00 -1.70 -11.57
N PRO A 18 -10.08 -2.27 -12.79
CA PRO A 18 -11.33 -2.30 -13.56
C PRO A 18 -12.51 -2.99 -12.84
N PRO A 19 -12.31 -4.07 -12.07
CA PRO A 19 -13.39 -4.70 -11.32
C PRO A 19 -14.03 -3.80 -10.25
N LEU A 20 -13.32 -2.76 -9.77
CA LEU A 20 -13.83 -1.83 -8.77
C LEU A 20 -14.76 -0.77 -9.38
N LEU A 21 -14.62 -0.49 -10.68
CA LEU A 21 -15.37 0.54 -11.42
C LEU A 21 -15.87 -0.03 -12.76
N PRO A 22 -16.75 -1.05 -12.75
CA PRO A 22 -17.15 -1.76 -13.96
C PRO A 22 -17.87 -0.83 -14.95
N GLY A 23 -17.47 -0.94 -16.23
CA GLY A 23 -18.08 -0.19 -17.33
C GLY A 23 -17.62 1.27 -17.46
N ILE A 24 -16.68 1.74 -16.64
CA ILE A 24 -16.09 3.07 -16.78
C ILE A 24 -14.73 2.93 -17.46
N PRO A 25 -14.50 3.55 -18.64
CA PRO A 25 -13.17 3.59 -19.24
C PRO A 25 -12.21 4.38 -18.37
N LEU A 26 -11.14 3.75 -17.92
CA LEU A 26 -10.17 4.30 -16.98
C LEU A 26 -8.79 4.46 -17.61
N ALA A 27 -8.04 5.41 -17.09
CA ALA A 27 -6.61 5.52 -17.29
C ALA A 27 -5.93 5.60 -15.92
N ALA A 28 -4.74 5.04 -15.82
CA ALA A 28 -3.93 5.08 -14.61
C ALA A 28 -2.55 5.67 -14.93
N LEU A 29 -2.21 6.76 -14.25
CA LEU A 29 -0.91 7.41 -14.32
C LEU A 29 -0.04 6.87 -13.19
N MET A 30 1.09 6.25 -13.54
CA MET A 30 2.06 5.74 -12.58
C MET A 30 2.71 6.92 -11.84
N LEU A 31 2.59 6.93 -10.52
CA LEU A 31 3.24 7.92 -9.67
C LEU A 31 4.59 7.40 -9.15
N TYR A 32 4.62 6.21 -8.58
CA TYR A 32 5.82 5.52 -8.09
C TYR A 32 5.47 4.08 -7.71
N GLU A 33 6.49 3.29 -7.43
CA GLU A 33 6.32 2.00 -6.76
C GLU A 33 6.88 2.06 -5.33
N PHE A 34 6.27 1.31 -4.41
CA PHE A 34 6.70 1.24 -3.02
C PHE A 34 6.76 -0.19 -2.51
N SER A 35 7.64 -0.43 -1.53
CA SER A 35 7.74 -1.74 -0.89
C SER A 35 6.69 -1.85 0.22
N LEU A 36 5.84 -2.89 0.12
CA LEU A 36 4.94 -3.35 1.17
C LEU A 36 5.58 -4.53 1.89
N GLY A 37 5.51 -4.56 3.21
CA GLY A 37 6.14 -5.61 4.01
C GLY A 37 5.62 -5.67 5.44
N LEU A 38 6.20 -6.59 6.21
CA LEU A 38 5.88 -6.73 7.62
C LEU A 38 6.76 -5.79 8.45
N TYR A 39 6.13 -5.06 9.37
CA TYR A 39 6.81 -4.38 10.47
C TYR A 39 7.02 -5.37 11.59
N VAL A 40 8.23 -5.42 12.11
CA VAL A 40 8.58 -6.22 13.28
C VAL A 40 9.41 -5.38 14.25
N ALA A 41 9.41 -5.71 15.53
CA ALA A 41 10.28 -5.07 16.48
C ALA A 41 11.75 -5.26 16.09
N LYS A 42 12.61 -4.34 16.49
CA LYS A 42 14.06 -4.38 16.24
C LYS A 42 14.65 -5.73 16.64
N GLY A 43 15.44 -6.33 15.71
CA GLY A 43 16.02 -7.66 15.89
C GLY A 43 15.04 -8.81 15.60
N ASN A 44 13.82 -8.53 15.17
CA ASN A 44 12.79 -9.52 14.82
C ASN A 44 12.73 -10.71 15.82
N PRO A 45 12.43 -10.47 17.10
CA PRO A 45 12.61 -11.45 18.17
C PRO A 45 11.75 -12.71 18.00
N LYS A 46 10.71 -12.65 17.16
CA LYS A 46 9.84 -13.78 16.85
C LYS A 46 10.16 -14.45 15.51
N ASN A 47 11.20 -14.01 14.81
CA ASN A 47 11.61 -14.53 13.49
C ASN A 47 10.43 -14.58 12.50
N ILE A 48 9.64 -13.51 12.42
CA ILE A 48 8.52 -13.39 11.50
C ILE A 48 9.09 -13.10 10.10
N SER A 49 8.78 -13.95 9.14
CA SER A 49 9.36 -13.93 7.79
C SER A 49 8.31 -13.83 6.67
N GLY A 50 7.03 -14.05 6.97
CA GLY A 50 5.98 -14.04 5.97
C GLY A 50 4.58 -14.21 6.54
N ILE A 51 3.60 -14.25 5.62
CA ILE A 51 2.16 -14.30 5.97
C ILE A 51 1.79 -15.57 6.78
N ARG A 52 2.48 -16.70 6.54
CA ARG A 52 2.19 -17.94 7.29
C ARG A 52 2.51 -17.80 8.78
N ASP A 53 3.48 -16.96 9.17
CA ASP A 53 3.83 -16.75 10.57
C ASP A 53 2.71 -16.07 11.36
N LEU A 54 1.79 -15.36 10.68
CA LEU A 54 0.64 -14.73 11.32
C LEU A 54 -0.33 -15.72 11.97
N THR A 55 -0.27 -17.01 11.58
CA THR A 55 -1.13 -18.07 12.16
C THR A 55 -0.58 -18.63 13.48
N ARG A 56 0.62 -18.25 13.87
CA ARG A 56 1.25 -18.71 15.11
C ARG A 56 0.53 -18.10 16.32
N SER A 57 0.30 -18.89 17.34
CA SER A 57 -0.41 -18.48 18.55
C SER A 57 0.33 -17.42 19.39
N ASP A 58 1.65 -17.29 19.19
CA ASP A 58 2.50 -16.31 19.85
C ASP A 58 2.63 -14.99 19.08
N VAL A 59 1.99 -14.85 17.90
CA VAL A 59 2.07 -13.65 17.03
C VAL A 59 0.75 -12.90 17.05
N ILE A 60 0.82 -11.61 17.35
CA ILE A 60 -0.33 -10.68 17.35
C ILE A 60 -0.16 -9.67 16.21
N LEU A 61 -1.10 -9.69 15.28
CA LEU A 61 -1.17 -8.75 14.15
C LEU A 61 -1.83 -7.43 14.58
N ALA A 62 -1.23 -6.29 14.20
CA ALA A 62 -1.92 -5.01 14.11
C ALA A 62 -2.42 -4.86 12.68
N ASN A 63 -3.71 -5.10 12.43
CA ASN A 63 -4.26 -5.09 11.08
C ASN A 63 -4.65 -3.68 10.64
N ARG A 64 -4.67 -3.45 9.34
CA ARG A 64 -5.19 -2.22 8.77
C ARG A 64 -6.71 -2.35 8.52
N GLU A 65 -7.38 -1.21 8.49
CA GLU A 65 -8.78 -1.11 8.11
C GLU A 65 -9.06 -1.67 6.70
N LYS A 66 -10.30 -2.08 6.48
CA LYS A 66 -10.75 -2.55 5.15
C LYS A 66 -10.60 -1.44 4.11
N GLY A 67 -10.13 -1.82 2.92
CA GLY A 67 -9.89 -0.90 1.81
C GLY A 67 -8.46 -0.34 1.76
N SER A 68 -7.65 -0.48 2.81
CA SER A 68 -6.23 -0.15 2.72
C SER A 68 -5.48 -1.18 1.87
N THR A 69 -4.43 -0.75 1.16
CA THR A 69 -3.55 -1.63 0.36
C THR A 69 -3.05 -2.82 1.16
N SER A 70 -2.59 -2.59 2.39
CA SER A 70 -2.10 -3.64 3.29
C SER A 70 -3.16 -4.69 3.60
N ARG A 71 -4.42 -4.25 3.83
CA ARG A 71 -5.52 -5.16 4.13
C ARG A 71 -5.98 -5.92 2.89
N ILE A 72 -6.08 -5.27 1.76
CA ILE A 72 -6.44 -5.91 0.48
C ILE A 72 -5.41 -7.00 0.15
N TYR A 73 -4.11 -6.69 0.28
CA TYR A 73 -3.04 -7.66 0.09
C TYR A 73 -3.15 -8.84 1.05
N LEU A 74 -3.33 -8.57 2.35
CA LEU A 74 -3.46 -9.64 3.35
C LEU A 74 -4.63 -10.58 3.01
N ASP A 75 -5.82 -10.02 2.75
CA ASP A 75 -7.02 -10.81 2.47
C ASP A 75 -6.86 -11.66 1.19
N LYS A 76 -6.25 -11.10 0.13
CA LYS A 76 -5.91 -11.84 -1.10
C LYS A 76 -4.94 -12.99 -0.81
N LYS A 77 -3.88 -12.74 -0.02
CA LYS A 77 -2.89 -13.77 0.34
C LYS A 77 -3.46 -14.85 1.25
N LEU A 78 -4.31 -14.51 2.19
CA LEU A 78 -4.98 -15.51 3.04
C LEU A 78 -5.84 -16.44 2.20
N LYS A 79 -6.58 -15.91 1.23
CA LYS A 79 -7.38 -16.70 0.28
C LYS A 79 -6.49 -17.62 -0.58
N GLU A 80 -5.41 -17.11 -1.15
CA GLU A 80 -4.45 -17.90 -1.95
C GLU A 80 -3.81 -19.04 -1.15
N LEU A 81 -3.46 -18.77 0.10
CA LEU A 81 -2.82 -19.73 1.00
C LEU A 81 -3.81 -20.67 1.72
N GLN A 82 -5.11 -20.47 1.51
CA GLN A 82 -6.21 -21.19 2.18
C GLN A 82 -6.13 -21.08 3.72
N ILE A 83 -5.73 -19.90 4.21
CA ILE A 83 -5.64 -19.57 5.63
C ILE A 83 -6.92 -18.88 6.08
N SER A 84 -7.57 -19.40 7.13
CA SER A 84 -8.70 -18.72 7.75
C SER A 84 -8.24 -17.49 8.52
N SER A 85 -8.87 -16.36 8.29
CA SER A 85 -8.60 -15.12 9.07
C SER A 85 -8.89 -15.29 10.58
N ALA A 86 -9.76 -16.25 10.95
CA ALA A 86 -10.04 -16.58 12.34
C ALA A 86 -8.84 -17.23 13.07
N SER A 87 -7.85 -17.78 12.34
CA SER A 87 -6.63 -18.32 12.93
C SER A 87 -5.57 -17.25 13.24
N ILE A 88 -5.83 -15.97 12.90
CA ILE A 88 -4.86 -14.89 13.08
C ILE A 88 -5.26 -14.02 14.27
N SER A 89 -4.43 -14.05 15.31
CA SER A 89 -4.61 -13.20 16.47
C SER A 89 -4.44 -11.73 16.08
N GLY A 90 -5.42 -10.88 16.42
CA GLY A 90 -5.41 -9.45 16.07
C GLY A 90 -6.00 -9.10 14.71
N TYR A 91 -6.42 -10.08 13.88
CA TYR A 91 -7.00 -9.79 12.55
C TYR A 91 -8.19 -8.82 12.59
N GLN A 92 -9.04 -8.90 13.60
CA GLN A 92 -10.21 -8.01 13.78
C GLN A 92 -9.85 -6.65 14.38
N LYS A 93 -8.62 -6.45 14.84
CA LYS A 93 -8.17 -5.20 15.44
C LYS A 93 -7.67 -4.26 14.35
N GLU A 94 -8.52 -3.35 13.92
CA GLU A 94 -8.26 -2.45 12.80
C GLU A 94 -7.66 -1.12 13.23
N PHE A 95 -6.70 -0.63 12.45
CA PHE A 95 -6.01 0.65 12.60
C PHE A 95 -6.13 1.47 11.32
N VAL A 96 -6.31 2.79 11.48
CA VAL A 96 -6.56 3.73 10.37
C VAL A 96 -5.29 4.17 9.62
N SER A 97 -4.08 3.85 10.12
CA SER A 97 -2.82 4.25 9.47
C SER A 97 -1.67 3.32 9.80
N ASP A 98 -0.66 3.30 8.94
CA ASP A 98 0.60 2.56 9.16
C ASP A 98 1.37 3.11 10.36
N VAL A 99 1.22 4.40 10.65
CA VAL A 99 1.81 5.02 11.84
C VAL A 99 1.16 4.45 13.11
N SER A 100 -0.16 4.26 13.14
CA SER A 100 -0.85 3.69 14.30
C SER A 100 -0.53 2.21 14.52
N THR A 101 -0.38 1.41 13.44
CA THR A 101 0.07 0.03 13.56
C THR A 101 1.52 -0.06 14.03
N SER A 102 2.39 0.80 13.52
CA SER A 102 3.80 0.86 13.96
C SER A 102 3.93 1.22 15.44
N ALA A 103 3.16 2.21 15.90
CA ALA A 103 3.12 2.59 17.32
C ALA A 103 2.65 1.44 18.22
N PHE A 104 1.69 0.63 17.76
CA PHE A 104 1.18 -0.53 18.49
C PHE A 104 2.29 -1.57 18.72
N ILE A 105 3.13 -1.83 17.70
CA ILE A 105 4.28 -2.75 17.81
C ILE A 105 5.37 -2.13 18.71
N ILE A 106 5.71 -0.86 18.51
CA ILE A 106 6.73 -0.14 19.30
C ILE A 106 6.39 -0.17 20.79
N ASN A 107 5.10 -0.10 21.14
CA ASN A 107 4.61 -0.15 22.53
C ASN A 107 4.41 -1.59 23.04
N LYS A 108 4.86 -2.61 22.30
CA LYS A 108 4.78 -4.03 22.67
C LYS A 108 3.35 -4.55 22.88
N ASN A 109 2.37 -3.95 22.23
CA ASN A 109 0.97 -4.38 22.25
C ASN A 109 0.63 -5.40 21.14
N GLY A 110 1.54 -5.58 20.19
CA GLY A 110 1.50 -6.54 19.09
C GLY A 110 2.89 -6.78 18.54
N ASP A 111 2.99 -7.67 17.58
CA ASP A 111 4.26 -8.21 17.10
C ASP A 111 4.56 -7.79 15.66
N THR A 112 3.52 -7.63 14.85
CA THR A 112 3.67 -7.34 13.43
C THR A 112 2.49 -6.58 12.86
N ALA A 113 2.72 -5.90 11.74
CA ALA A 113 1.73 -5.26 10.89
C ALA A 113 2.21 -5.32 9.44
N ILE A 114 1.29 -5.19 8.48
CA ILE A 114 1.65 -4.97 7.07
C ILE A 114 1.56 -3.47 6.79
N GLY A 115 2.59 -2.92 6.13
CA GLY A 115 2.60 -1.50 5.76
C GLY A 115 3.77 -1.13 4.87
N GLU A 116 3.88 0.17 4.55
CA GLU A 116 4.91 0.72 3.67
C GLU A 116 6.27 0.84 4.36
N LYS A 117 7.33 0.52 3.61
CA LYS A 117 8.73 0.67 4.09
C LYS A 117 9.04 2.07 4.60
N ALA A 118 8.45 3.10 4.01
CA ALA A 118 8.66 4.51 4.38
C ALA A 118 8.43 4.80 5.88
N VAL A 119 7.49 4.09 6.51
CA VAL A 119 7.18 4.28 7.94
C VAL A 119 8.30 3.72 8.82
N VAL A 120 8.87 2.57 8.46
CA VAL A 120 9.95 1.94 9.23
C VAL A 120 11.24 2.76 9.15
N LEU A 121 11.51 3.41 8.02
CA LEU A 121 12.69 4.28 7.85
C LEU A 121 12.71 5.49 8.79
N LYS A 122 11.55 5.88 9.34
CA LYS A 122 11.43 7.02 10.29
C LYS A 122 11.72 6.64 11.73
N THR A 123 12.05 5.38 12.02
CA THR A 123 12.32 4.90 13.37
C THR A 123 13.43 3.85 13.38
N ASN A 124 14.21 3.81 14.47
CA ASN A 124 15.20 2.76 14.70
C ASN A 124 14.68 1.61 15.58
N ARG A 125 13.38 1.60 15.88
CA ARG A 125 12.72 0.63 16.78
C ARG A 125 12.06 -0.52 16.06
N LEU A 126 11.90 -0.40 14.74
CA LEU A 126 11.29 -1.41 13.88
C LEU A 126 12.28 -1.89 12.82
N GLU A 127 12.03 -3.08 12.31
CA GLU A 127 12.63 -3.64 11.11
C GLU A 127 11.55 -4.00 10.09
N PHE A 128 11.96 -4.06 8.83
CA PHE A 128 11.09 -4.30 7.70
C PHE A 128 11.40 -5.64 7.05
N VAL A 129 10.42 -6.51 6.97
CA VAL A 129 10.49 -7.77 6.22
C VAL A 129 9.72 -7.57 4.91
N PRO A 130 10.40 -7.47 3.75
CA PRO A 130 9.74 -7.17 2.49
C PRO A 130 8.83 -8.31 2.04
N LEU A 131 7.66 -7.98 1.48
CA LEU A 131 6.71 -8.93 0.91
C LEU A 131 6.57 -8.77 -0.59
N LEU A 132 6.36 -7.53 -1.07
CA LEU A 132 6.21 -7.23 -2.51
C LEU A 132 6.41 -5.74 -2.78
N THR A 133 6.52 -5.40 -4.06
CA THR A 133 6.44 -4.03 -4.57
C THR A 133 5.03 -3.77 -5.10
N VAL A 134 4.48 -2.60 -4.79
CA VAL A 134 3.13 -2.19 -5.17
C VAL A 134 3.21 -0.87 -5.94
N PRO A 135 2.57 -0.77 -7.11
CA PRO A 135 2.46 0.49 -7.84
C PRO A 135 1.47 1.43 -7.16
N MET A 136 1.78 2.72 -7.19
CA MET A 136 0.88 3.80 -6.80
C MET A 136 0.41 4.53 -8.05
N TYR A 137 -0.88 4.50 -8.30
CA TYR A 137 -1.49 5.16 -9.46
C TYR A 137 -2.36 6.34 -9.07
N LEU A 138 -2.38 7.35 -9.94
CA LEU A 138 -3.50 8.27 -10.05
C LEU A 138 -4.44 7.70 -11.11
N VAL A 139 -5.59 7.18 -10.69
CA VAL A 139 -6.62 6.59 -11.55
C VAL A 139 -7.65 7.64 -11.90
N MET A 140 -8.04 7.74 -13.16
CA MET A 140 -8.98 8.74 -13.66
C MET A 140 -9.87 8.20 -14.78
N GLU A 141 -11.03 8.82 -14.98
CA GLU A 141 -11.87 8.54 -16.15
C GLU A 141 -11.16 9.02 -17.42
N THR A 142 -11.10 8.17 -18.44
CA THR A 142 -10.44 8.51 -19.72
C THR A 142 -11.02 9.77 -20.35
N ALA A 143 -12.33 10.00 -20.23
CA ALA A 143 -12.99 11.22 -20.72
C ALA A 143 -12.49 12.52 -20.06
N SER A 144 -11.79 12.44 -18.93
CA SER A 144 -11.26 13.61 -18.21
C SER A 144 -9.81 13.94 -18.57
N LEU A 145 -9.12 13.05 -19.31
CA LEU A 145 -7.69 13.19 -19.62
C LEU A 145 -7.32 14.52 -20.30
N ASP A 146 -8.16 14.99 -21.24
CA ASP A 146 -7.88 16.19 -22.01
C ASP A 146 -8.19 17.49 -21.24
N SER A 147 -8.69 17.38 -20.00
CA SER A 147 -8.94 18.58 -19.21
C SER A 147 -7.63 19.23 -18.77
N PRO A 148 -7.54 20.57 -18.72
CA PRO A 148 -6.31 21.29 -18.35
C PRO A 148 -5.77 20.86 -16.97
N GLY A 149 -6.66 20.52 -16.03
CA GLY A 149 -6.26 20.08 -14.69
C GLY A 149 -5.55 18.74 -14.70
N PHE A 150 -6.06 17.74 -15.46
CA PHE A 150 -5.41 16.44 -15.56
C PHE A 150 -4.14 16.48 -16.40
N GLN A 151 -4.10 17.29 -17.46
CA GLN A 151 -2.86 17.51 -18.21
C GLN A 151 -1.76 18.09 -17.31
N ALA A 152 -2.07 19.08 -16.48
CA ALA A 152 -1.12 19.63 -15.51
C ALA A 152 -0.62 18.58 -14.50
N LEU A 153 -1.48 17.68 -14.02
CA LEU A 153 -1.09 16.58 -13.12
C LEU A 153 -0.16 15.58 -13.83
N ILE A 154 -0.43 15.26 -15.09
CA ILE A 154 0.41 14.39 -15.92
C ILE A 154 1.78 15.03 -16.13
N ASP A 155 1.83 16.32 -16.45
CA ASP A 155 3.08 17.06 -16.63
C ASP A 155 3.91 17.11 -15.34
N ILE A 156 3.26 17.36 -14.20
CA ILE A 156 3.93 17.31 -12.88
C ILE A 156 4.50 15.90 -12.62
N ALA A 157 3.73 14.86 -12.83
CA ALA A 157 4.20 13.48 -12.61
C ALA A 157 5.39 13.11 -13.52
N ARG A 158 5.47 13.71 -14.71
CA ARG A 158 6.57 13.50 -15.66
C ARG A 158 7.78 14.39 -15.40
N SER A 159 7.65 15.39 -14.54
CA SER A 159 8.73 16.33 -14.27
C SER A 159 9.90 15.68 -13.53
N GLU A 160 11.10 16.18 -13.78
CA GLU A 160 12.30 15.76 -13.04
C GLU A 160 12.21 16.13 -11.56
N GLU A 161 11.61 17.28 -11.26
CA GLU A 161 11.41 17.78 -9.89
C GLU A 161 10.58 16.77 -9.05
N PHE A 162 9.50 16.25 -9.62
CA PHE A 162 8.67 15.23 -8.95
C PHE A 162 9.46 13.95 -8.69
N ARG A 163 10.21 13.46 -9.69
CA ARG A 163 11.08 12.27 -9.52
C ARG A 163 12.15 12.50 -8.47
N MET A 164 12.82 13.64 -8.47
CA MET A 164 13.83 13.97 -7.47
C MET A 164 13.24 14.04 -6.06
N SER A 165 12.04 14.60 -5.92
CA SER A 165 11.31 14.66 -4.65
C SER A 165 11.04 13.26 -4.10
N LEU A 166 10.61 12.32 -4.94
CA LEU A 166 10.39 10.92 -4.55
C LEU A 166 11.70 10.20 -4.21
N HIS A 167 12.75 10.40 -5.01
CA HIS A 167 14.07 9.83 -4.75
C HIS A 167 14.65 10.25 -3.41
N SER A 168 14.41 11.49 -2.99
CA SER A 168 14.89 12.01 -1.70
C SER A 168 14.33 11.22 -0.50
N GLN A 169 13.24 10.48 -0.67
CA GLN A 169 12.65 9.63 0.39
C GLN A 169 13.36 8.28 0.53
N ASN A 170 14.22 7.87 -0.43
CA ASN A 170 14.98 6.60 -0.42
C ASN A 170 14.15 5.31 -0.26
N CYS A 171 12.89 5.33 -0.63
CA CYS A 171 11.97 4.19 -0.46
C CYS A 171 11.00 3.98 -1.62
N TYR A 172 11.04 4.84 -2.64
CA TYR A 172 10.18 4.77 -3.81
C TYR A 172 11.00 4.49 -5.08
N ASP A 173 10.48 3.60 -5.91
CA ASP A 173 11.00 3.40 -7.27
C ASP A 173 10.22 4.29 -8.24
N THR A 174 10.97 5.04 -9.06
CA THR A 174 10.42 6.00 -10.02
C THR A 174 10.69 5.61 -11.46
N THR A 175 11.08 4.36 -11.72
CA THR A 175 11.44 3.86 -13.06
C THR A 175 10.32 4.12 -14.07
N TYR A 176 9.08 3.85 -13.69
CA TYR A 176 7.90 4.00 -14.54
C TYR A 176 7.05 5.24 -14.24
N THR A 177 7.56 6.16 -13.42
CA THR A 177 6.84 7.40 -13.05
C THR A 177 6.50 8.24 -14.28
N GLY A 178 5.22 8.62 -14.40
CA GLY A 178 4.69 9.38 -15.52
C GLY A 178 4.20 8.56 -16.70
N GLU A 179 4.28 7.21 -16.63
CA GLU A 179 3.66 6.34 -17.62
C GLU A 179 2.13 6.31 -17.43
N LEU A 180 1.42 6.41 -18.56
CA LEU A 180 -0.04 6.35 -18.60
C LEU A 180 -0.45 5.02 -19.23
N ILE A 181 -1.30 4.28 -18.54
CA ILE A 181 -1.90 3.04 -19.03
C ILE A 181 -3.42 3.18 -19.14
N TYR A 182 -4.03 2.55 -20.11
CA TYR A 182 -5.47 2.50 -20.30
C TYR A 182 -5.99 1.14 -19.80
N LEU A 183 -7.11 1.17 -19.05
CA LEU A 183 -7.67 0.03 -18.34
C LEU A 183 -9.08 -0.29 -18.80
#